data_e449fc656e8653c130b51771a2f9bcec
#
_entry.id   e449fc656e8653c130b51771a2f9bcec
#
_cell.length_a   1.000
_cell.length_b   1.000
_cell.length_c   1.000
_cell.angle_alpha   90.00
_cell.angle_beta   90.00
_cell.angle_gamma   90.00
#
_symmetry.space_group_name_H-M   'P 1'
#
loop_
_entity.id
_entity.type
_entity.pdbx_description
1 polymer ?
#
loop_
_entity_poly.entity_id
_entity_poly.type
_entity_poly.pdbx_seq_one_letter_code
_entity_poly.pdbx_strand_id
1 'polypeptide(L)'
;MKVIIKSFLLGSLVSLFTLGSVVSASQCTNDVWNKVMKRGKVVVGVKADYKPWGYRSTSGELIGMEIDMAKDVAAAMNVDLELVPVQSSNRMQFLEQGKIDMMIATMSDRVDRRKIVGITQPNYYTSGTNIMSPKALGLSSWEDLRGKPVCGKQGAFYNKIVADRYGAKIIAFTGNAEAKQA
;
A
#
# COMPACT_ATOMS: atom_id res chain seq x y z
N MET A 1 -32.08 52.12 -72.57
CA MET A 1 -30.88 51.45 -72.18
C MET A 1 -31.09 50.98 -70.71
N LYS A 2 -31.41 49.69 -70.51
CA LYS A 2 -31.79 49.09 -69.20
C LYS A 2 -30.55 48.46 -68.62
N VAL A 3 -30.10 48.90 -67.45
CA VAL A 3 -29.03 48.30 -66.70
C VAL A 3 -29.68 47.39 -65.65
N ILE A 4 -29.40 46.10 -65.74
CA ILE A 4 -29.85 45.08 -64.78
C ILE A 4 -28.73 44.87 -63.75
N ILE A 5 -28.99 45.25 -62.49
CA ILE A 5 -28.09 45.00 -61.38
C ILE A 5 -28.49 43.64 -60.81
N LYS A 6 -27.62 42.63 -60.91
CA LYS A 6 -27.74 41.36 -60.25
C LYS A 6 -27.15 41.46 -58.84
N SER A 7 -27.99 41.37 -57.83
CA SER A 7 -27.56 41.20 -56.45
C SER A 7 -27.04 39.82 -56.17
N PHE A 8 -25.78 39.71 -55.80
CA PHE A 8 -25.17 38.46 -55.28
C PHE A 8 -25.40 38.43 -53.75
N LEU A 9 -26.23 37.49 -53.32
CA LEU A 9 -26.36 37.13 -51.91
C LEU A 9 -25.20 36.17 -51.54
N LEU A 10 -24.24 36.68 -50.79
CA LEU A 10 -23.18 35.88 -50.15
C LEU A 10 -23.78 35.27 -48.84
N GLY A 11 -24.15 34.01 -48.90
CA GLY A 11 -24.51 33.21 -47.73
C GLY A 11 -23.24 32.86 -46.92
N SER A 12 -23.09 33.50 -45.76
CA SER A 12 -22.02 33.18 -44.79
C SER A 12 -22.41 31.94 -44.04
N LEU A 13 -21.76 30.81 -44.35
CA LEU A 13 -21.87 29.55 -43.62
C LEU A 13 -20.99 29.67 -42.36
N VAL A 14 -21.60 29.99 -41.21
CA VAL A 14 -20.89 29.96 -39.92
C VAL A 14 -20.85 28.49 -39.47
N SER A 15 -19.73 27.82 -39.71
CA SER A 15 -19.44 26.52 -39.14
C SER A 15 -19.15 26.66 -37.65
N LEU A 16 -20.11 26.28 -36.79
CA LEU A 16 -19.90 26.08 -35.37
C LEU A 16 -18.99 24.85 -35.18
N PHE A 17 -17.70 25.08 -34.99
CA PHE A 17 -16.79 24.10 -34.44
C PHE A 17 -17.07 23.95 -32.96
N THR A 18 -17.87 22.95 -32.57
CA THR A 18 -17.96 22.52 -31.17
C THR A 18 -16.64 21.84 -30.83
N LEU A 19 -15.76 22.55 -30.12
CA LEU A 19 -14.61 21.92 -29.43
C LEU A 19 -15.18 20.99 -28.35
N GLY A 20 -15.38 19.73 -28.72
CA GLY A 20 -15.60 18.66 -27.74
C GLY A 20 -14.34 18.56 -26.89
N SER A 21 -14.40 19.04 -25.64
CA SER A 21 -13.38 18.74 -24.65
C SER A 21 -13.32 17.22 -24.46
N VAL A 22 -12.31 16.59 -25.06
CA VAL A 22 -11.96 15.20 -24.79
C VAL A 22 -11.47 15.19 -23.34
N VAL A 23 -12.36 14.90 -22.40
CA VAL A 23 -11.95 14.54 -21.05
C VAL A 23 -11.12 13.27 -21.20
N SER A 24 -9.79 13.44 -21.18
CA SER A 24 -8.85 12.33 -21.08
C SER A 24 -9.15 11.61 -19.77
N ALA A 25 -9.95 10.55 -19.84
CA ALA A 25 -10.05 9.61 -18.76
C ALA A 25 -8.60 9.16 -18.48
N SER A 26 -8.10 9.48 -17.29
CA SER A 26 -6.84 8.93 -16.77
C SER A 26 -6.93 7.42 -16.92
N GLN A 27 -6.37 6.88 -17.98
CA GLN A 27 -6.21 5.44 -18.11
C GLN A 27 -5.33 5.04 -16.92
N CYS A 28 -5.90 4.31 -15.97
CA CYS A 28 -5.09 3.55 -15.02
C CYS A 28 -4.18 2.68 -15.90
N THR A 29 -2.92 3.08 -16.04
CA THR A 29 -1.95 2.29 -16.79
C THR A 29 -1.78 1.01 -15.99
N ASN A 30 -2.23 -0.11 -16.55
CA ASN A 30 -2.00 -1.45 -15.99
C ASN A 30 -0.53 -1.89 -16.18
N ASP A 31 0.41 -0.94 -16.03
CA ASP A 31 1.82 -1.17 -16.34
C ASP A 31 2.42 -2.30 -15.51
N VAL A 32 2.06 -2.36 -14.21
CA VAL A 32 2.53 -3.43 -13.33
C VAL A 32 1.92 -4.77 -13.73
N TRP A 33 0.61 -4.81 -14.04
CA TRP A 33 -0.05 -6.02 -14.51
C TRP A 33 0.60 -6.55 -15.81
N ASN A 34 0.72 -5.69 -16.80
CA ASN A 34 1.33 -6.06 -18.10
C ASN A 34 2.78 -6.53 -17.93
N LYS A 35 3.54 -5.87 -17.05
CA LYS A 35 4.91 -6.27 -16.71
C LYS A 35 4.96 -7.66 -16.08
N VAL A 36 4.08 -7.96 -15.12
CA VAL A 36 3.98 -9.27 -14.46
C VAL A 36 3.60 -10.35 -15.47
N MET A 37 2.55 -10.13 -16.26
CA MET A 37 2.07 -11.10 -17.25
C MET A 37 3.12 -11.38 -18.34
N LYS A 38 3.79 -10.34 -18.85
CA LYS A 38 4.86 -10.49 -19.83
C LYS A 38 6.07 -11.26 -19.28
N ARG A 39 6.40 -11.05 -18.00
CA ARG A 39 7.51 -11.72 -17.32
C ARG A 39 7.16 -13.15 -16.89
N GLY A 40 5.89 -13.49 -16.79
CA GLY A 40 5.39 -14.78 -16.27
C GLY A 40 5.66 -14.99 -14.78
N LYS A 41 5.91 -13.93 -14.03
CA LYS A 41 6.27 -14.00 -12.61
C LYS A 41 5.81 -12.76 -11.86
N VAL A 42 5.22 -12.94 -10.67
CA VAL A 42 4.89 -11.87 -9.71
C VAL A 42 5.88 -11.87 -8.55
N VAL A 43 6.39 -10.68 -8.19
CA VAL A 43 7.29 -10.47 -7.04
C VAL A 43 6.48 -9.87 -5.91
N VAL A 44 6.29 -10.63 -4.83
CA VAL A 44 5.44 -10.25 -3.69
C VAL A 44 6.29 -9.94 -2.46
N GLY A 45 6.17 -8.74 -1.94
CA GLY A 45 6.76 -8.34 -0.67
C GLY A 45 5.98 -8.91 0.51
N VAL A 46 6.65 -9.67 1.39
CA VAL A 46 6.04 -10.37 2.52
C VAL A 46 6.80 -10.17 3.82
N LYS A 47 6.14 -10.39 4.96
CA LYS A 47 6.82 -10.44 6.25
C LYS A 47 7.62 -11.74 6.39
N ALA A 48 8.74 -11.67 7.13
CA ALA A 48 9.60 -12.82 7.40
C ALA A 48 9.89 -13.03 8.90
N ASP A 49 9.31 -12.19 9.76
CA ASP A 49 9.59 -12.14 11.21
C ASP A 49 8.32 -12.00 12.06
N TYR A 50 7.13 -12.24 11.47
CA TYR A 50 5.86 -11.92 12.14
C TYR A 50 4.87 -13.10 12.10
N LYS A 51 4.94 -14.02 13.07
CA LYS A 51 3.96 -15.11 13.25
C LYS A 51 2.59 -14.56 13.62
N PRO A 52 1.49 -15.12 13.12
CA PRO A 52 1.38 -16.21 12.12
C PRO A 52 1.34 -15.70 10.66
N TRP A 53 1.55 -14.41 10.43
CA TRP A 53 1.35 -13.73 9.15
C TRP A 53 2.37 -14.16 8.08
N GLY A 54 3.65 -13.87 8.31
CA GLY A 54 4.76 -14.25 7.47
C GLY A 54 6.03 -14.33 8.30
N TYR A 55 6.67 -15.50 8.31
CA TYR A 55 7.87 -15.75 9.10
C TYR A 55 8.71 -16.89 8.50
N ARG A 56 9.95 -17.01 8.95
CA ARG A 56 10.79 -18.13 8.58
C ARG A 56 10.56 -19.31 9.53
N SER A 57 10.39 -20.50 8.95
CA SER A 57 10.41 -21.77 9.68
C SER A 57 11.81 -22.08 10.22
N THR A 58 11.96 -23.15 10.96
CA THR A 58 13.25 -23.67 11.41
C THR A 58 14.14 -24.13 10.26
N SER A 59 13.55 -24.52 9.11
CA SER A 59 14.27 -24.83 7.87
C SER A 59 14.65 -23.59 7.04
N GLY A 60 14.28 -22.36 7.48
CA GLY A 60 14.51 -21.13 6.76
C GLY A 60 13.46 -20.77 5.71
N GLU A 61 12.48 -21.64 5.47
CA GLU A 61 11.40 -21.41 4.52
C GLU A 61 10.45 -20.31 4.99
N LEU A 62 9.96 -19.48 4.05
CA LEU A 62 8.91 -18.52 4.33
C LEU A 62 7.55 -19.21 4.39
N ILE A 63 6.88 -19.08 5.52
CA ILE A 63 5.57 -19.68 5.78
C ILE A 63 4.66 -18.69 6.53
N GLY A 64 3.36 -18.95 6.51
CA GLY A 64 2.34 -18.17 7.20
C GLY A 64 1.20 -17.73 6.28
N MET A 65 0.15 -17.19 6.88
CA MET A 65 -1.10 -16.85 6.19
C MET A 65 -0.88 -15.92 4.99
N GLU A 66 -0.05 -14.91 5.12
CA GLU A 66 0.24 -13.95 4.03
C GLU A 66 1.08 -14.59 2.92
N ILE A 67 1.89 -15.60 3.26
CA ILE A 67 2.66 -16.37 2.29
C ILE A 67 1.71 -17.25 1.45
N ASP A 68 0.74 -17.91 2.12
CA ASP A 68 -0.24 -18.74 1.42
C ASP A 68 -1.15 -17.87 0.52
N MET A 69 -1.57 -16.69 0.99
CA MET A 69 -2.27 -15.72 0.13
C MET A 69 -1.45 -15.31 -1.10
N ALA A 70 -0.12 -15.11 -0.95
CA ALA A 70 0.73 -14.78 -2.08
C ALA A 70 0.80 -15.93 -3.10
N LYS A 71 0.83 -17.19 -2.63
CA LYS A 71 0.75 -18.40 -3.49
C LYS A 71 -0.58 -18.45 -4.24
N ASP A 72 -1.71 -18.20 -3.54
CA ASP A 72 -3.05 -18.22 -4.13
C ASP A 72 -3.19 -17.13 -5.22
N VAL A 73 -2.67 -15.94 -4.95
CA VAL A 73 -2.68 -14.83 -5.94
C VAL A 73 -1.87 -15.20 -7.18
N ALA A 74 -0.65 -15.73 -7.02
CA ALA A 74 0.18 -16.12 -8.15
C ALA A 74 -0.46 -17.26 -8.96
N ALA A 75 -1.06 -18.25 -8.29
CA ALA A 75 -1.81 -19.33 -8.93
C ALA A 75 -3.02 -18.79 -9.71
N ALA A 76 -3.80 -17.88 -9.13
CA ALA A 76 -4.94 -17.25 -9.80
C ALA A 76 -4.53 -16.41 -11.02
N MET A 77 -3.34 -15.82 -11.00
CA MET A 77 -2.75 -15.10 -12.13
C MET A 77 -2.09 -16.03 -13.16
N ASN A 78 -1.94 -17.30 -12.84
CA ASN A 78 -1.19 -18.28 -13.65
C ASN A 78 0.24 -17.83 -13.99
N VAL A 79 0.98 -17.36 -12.96
CA VAL A 79 2.37 -16.93 -13.05
C VAL A 79 3.20 -17.50 -11.91
N ASP A 80 4.52 -17.53 -12.08
CA ASP A 80 5.45 -17.91 -11.01
C ASP A 80 5.43 -16.90 -9.87
N LEU A 81 5.72 -17.36 -8.64
CA LEU A 81 5.83 -16.55 -7.44
C LEU A 81 7.29 -16.34 -7.02
N GLU A 82 7.66 -15.09 -6.79
CA GLU A 82 8.89 -14.74 -6.08
C GLU A 82 8.53 -13.97 -4.78
N LEU A 83 9.01 -14.47 -3.63
CA LEU A 83 8.80 -13.84 -2.34
C LEU A 83 10.00 -12.99 -1.94
N VAL A 84 9.75 -11.72 -1.61
CA VAL A 84 10.77 -10.79 -1.14
C VAL A 84 10.47 -10.37 0.30
N PRO A 85 11.34 -10.72 1.27
CA PRO A 85 11.19 -10.26 2.64
C PRO A 85 11.27 -8.73 2.74
N VAL A 86 10.26 -8.12 3.40
CA VAL A 86 10.21 -6.68 3.61
C VAL A 86 9.98 -6.30 5.07
N GLN A 87 10.51 -5.14 5.45
CA GLN A 87 10.27 -4.50 6.74
C GLN A 87 9.18 -3.42 6.62
N SER A 88 8.58 -3.04 7.76
CA SER A 88 7.58 -1.97 7.74
C SER A 88 8.15 -0.63 7.32
N SER A 89 9.45 -0.42 7.51
CA SER A 89 10.18 0.79 7.13
C SER A 89 10.48 0.90 5.64
N ASN A 90 10.69 -0.23 4.93
CA ASN A 90 11.13 -0.21 3.53
C ASN A 90 10.09 -0.69 2.51
N ARG A 91 9.01 -1.36 2.94
CA ARG A 91 8.05 -2.01 2.03
C ARG A 91 7.37 -1.05 1.04
N MET A 92 7.04 0.18 1.48
CA MET A 92 6.46 1.20 0.59
C MET A 92 7.47 1.59 -0.50
N GLN A 93 8.70 1.89 -0.10
CA GLN A 93 9.77 2.24 -1.02
C GLN A 93 10.07 1.11 -2.02
N PHE A 94 10.02 -0.15 -1.58
CA PHE A 94 10.24 -1.30 -2.49
C PHE A 94 9.15 -1.40 -3.56
N LEU A 95 7.90 -1.08 -3.19
CA LEU A 95 6.79 -1.05 -4.14
C LEU A 95 6.93 0.12 -5.12
N GLU A 96 7.23 1.33 -4.64
CA GLU A 96 7.43 2.52 -5.48
C GLU A 96 8.60 2.38 -6.45
N GLN A 97 9.67 1.70 -6.02
CA GLN A 97 10.85 1.42 -6.85
C GLN A 97 10.67 0.23 -7.80
N GLY A 98 9.53 -0.46 -7.75
CA GLY A 98 9.28 -1.65 -8.56
C GLY A 98 10.18 -2.84 -8.22
N LYS A 99 10.77 -2.88 -7.01
CA LYS A 99 11.49 -4.05 -6.48
C LYS A 99 10.54 -5.19 -6.15
N ILE A 100 9.31 -4.87 -5.81
CA ILE A 100 8.17 -5.76 -5.67
C ILE A 100 7.03 -5.23 -6.51
N ASP A 101 6.21 -6.11 -7.06
CA ASP A 101 5.04 -5.74 -7.85
C ASP A 101 3.79 -5.59 -6.98
N MET A 102 3.74 -6.36 -5.89
CA MET A 102 2.65 -6.40 -4.93
C MET A 102 3.22 -6.56 -3.52
N MET A 103 2.43 -6.20 -2.52
CA MET A 103 2.79 -6.37 -1.12
C MET A 103 1.64 -7.01 -0.34
N ILE A 104 1.92 -8.11 0.35
CA ILE A 104 1.05 -8.76 1.33
C ILE A 104 1.88 -8.89 2.61
N ALA A 105 1.89 -7.82 3.42
CA ALA A 105 2.87 -7.68 4.51
C ALA A 105 2.35 -6.87 5.70
N THR A 106 1.19 -7.24 6.24
CA THR A 106 0.56 -6.62 7.42
C THR A 106 0.46 -5.09 7.33
N MET A 107 0.16 -4.56 6.15
CA MET A 107 0.05 -3.12 5.96
C MET A 107 -1.37 -2.65 6.27
N SER A 108 -1.50 -1.73 7.22
CA SER A 108 -2.79 -1.08 7.49
C SER A 108 -3.22 -0.21 6.32
N ASP A 109 -4.47 -0.36 5.92
CA ASP A 109 -5.13 0.52 4.98
C ASP A 109 -5.35 1.90 5.62
N ARG A 110 -4.80 2.96 5.01
CA ARG A 110 -4.83 4.34 5.50
C ARG A 110 -4.93 5.32 4.36
N VAL A 111 -5.63 6.43 4.59
CA VAL A 111 -5.83 7.49 3.59
C VAL A 111 -4.51 8.05 3.03
N ASP A 112 -3.51 8.25 3.89
CA ASP A 112 -2.19 8.73 3.49
C ASP A 112 -1.46 7.74 2.57
N ARG A 113 -1.62 6.43 2.81
CA ARG A 113 -1.02 5.37 1.98
C ARG A 113 -1.73 5.20 0.65
N ARG A 114 -3.06 5.32 0.62
CA ARG A 114 -3.85 5.27 -0.62
C ARG A 114 -3.51 6.39 -1.62
N LYS A 115 -2.88 7.46 -1.16
CA LYS A 115 -2.38 8.53 -2.03
C LYS A 115 -1.10 8.16 -2.78
N ILE A 116 -0.41 7.12 -2.32
CA ILE A 116 0.91 6.71 -2.82
C ILE A 116 0.80 5.40 -3.59
N VAL A 117 0.03 4.43 -3.06
CA VAL A 117 -0.11 3.09 -3.66
C VAL A 117 -1.57 2.68 -3.74
N GLY A 118 -1.90 1.84 -4.72
CA GLY A 118 -3.19 1.14 -4.78
C GLY A 118 -3.34 0.16 -3.62
N ILE A 119 -4.49 0.18 -2.95
CA ILE A 119 -4.82 -0.80 -1.90
C ILE A 119 -6.10 -1.51 -2.32
N THR A 120 -6.00 -2.83 -2.48
CA THR A 120 -7.12 -3.69 -2.90
C THR A 120 -8.21 -3.78 -1.83
N GLN A 121 -9.44 -3.94 -2.27
CA GLN A 121 -10.62 -4.10 -1.41
C GLN A 121 -11.32 -5.42 -1.75
N PRO A 122 -11.97 -6.07 -0.78
CA PRO A 122 -12.00 -5.76 0.66
C PRO A 122 -10.65 -6.03 1.34
N ASN A 123 -10.45 -5.42 2.52
CA ASN A 123 -9.30 -5.77 3.35
C ASN A 123 -9.39 -7.25 3.78
N TYR A 124 -8.29 -7.98 3.69
CA TYR A 124 -8.26 -9.41 4.06
C TYR A 124 -8.26 -9.66 5.57
N TYR A 125 -7.99 -8.64 6.38
CA TYR A 125 -7.99 -8.73 7.84
C TYR A 125 -8.29 -7.39 8.50
N THR A 126 -8.98 -7.44 9.63
CA THR A 126 -9.25 -6.27 10.48
C THR A 126 -8.53 -6.42 11.81
N SER A 127 -7.80 -5.39 12.22
CA SER A 127 -7.00 -5.41 13.45
C SER A 127 -7.00 -4.04 14.12
N GLY A 128 -6.81 -4.04 15.44
CA GLY A 128 -6.55 -2.85 16.25
C GLY A 128 -5.11 -2.80 16.77
N THR A 129 -4.73 -1.67 17.35
CA THR A 129 -3.46 -1.50 18.05
C THR A 129 -3.71 -1.54 19.55
N ASN A 130 -2.99 -2.39 20.26
CA ASN A 130 -3.02 -2.51 21.72
C ASN A 130 -1.60 -2.45 22.29
N ILE A 131 -1.51 -2.20 23.59
CA ILE A 131 -0.25 -2.26 24.35
C ILE A 131 -0.22 -3.58 25.12
N MET A 132 0.90 -4.26 25.03
CA MET A 132 1.22 -5.40 25.89
C MET A 132 2.25 -4.96 26.91
N SER A 133 1.99 -5.24 28.19
CA SER A 133 2.88 -4.91 29.31
C SER A 133 2.87 -6.00 30.37
N PRO A 134 3.95 -6.12 31.17
CA PRO A 134 3.90 -6.93 32.40
C PRO A 134 2.76 -6.44 33.32
N LYS A 135 2.01 -7.36 33.91
CA LYS A 135 0.91 -7.04 34.82
C LYS A 135 1.37 -6.20 36.02
N ALA A 136 2.60 -6.41 36.47
CA ALA A 136 3.20 -5.66 37.58
C ALA A 136 3.30 -4.14 37.34
N LEU A 137 3.26 -3.68 36.10
CA LEU A 137 3.26 -2.25 35.76
C LEU A 137 1.91 -1.58 35.99
N GLY A 138 0.83 -2.34 36.19
CA GLY A 138 -0.50 -1.82 36.54
C GLY A 138 -1.08 -0.86 35.46
N LEU A 139 -0.64 -0.96 34.19
CA LEU A 139 -1.16 -0.08 33.14
C LEU A 139 -2.61 -0.48 32.81
N SER A 140 -3.52 0.47 32.88
CA SER A 140 -4.95 0.27 32.67
C SER A 140 -5.51 1.14 31.52
N SER A 141 -4.80 2.20 31.17
CA SER A 141 -5.19 3.16 30.14
C SER A 141 -4.02 3.55 29.26
N TRP A 142 -4.31 4.19 28.12
CA TRP A 142 -3.29 4.75 27.25
C TRP A 142 -2.53 5.93 27.88
N GLU A 143 -3.18 6.67 28.77
CA GLU A 143 -2.65 7.82 29.50
C GLU A 143 -1.51 7.41 30.45
N ASP A 144 -1.54 6.17 30.94
CA ASP A 144 -0.50 5.60 31.81
C ASP A 144 0.86 5.44 31.10
N LEU A 145 0.88 5.57 29.78
CA LEU A 145 2.11 5.50 28.98
C LEU A 145 2.94 6.78 29.06
N ARG A 146 2.41 7.87 29.61
CA ARG A 146 3.11 9.17 29.66
C ARG A 146 4.48 9.05 30.32
N GLY A 147 5.52 9.43 29.55
CA GLY A 147 6.91 9.38 29.98
C GLY A 147 7.53 7.98 30.02
N LYS A 148 6.74 6.91 29.77
CA LYS A 148 7.26 5.53 29.81
C LYS A 148 7.89 5.13 28.48
N PRO A 149 8.92 4.27 28.50
CA PRO A 149 9.46 3.67 27.30
C PRO A 149 8.44 2.67 26.72
N VAL A 150 8.22 2.73 25.39
CA VAL A 150 7.36 1.82 24.66
C VAL A 150 8.10 1.29 23.46
N CYS A 151 8.31 -0.03 23.42
CA CYS A 151 8.93 -0.70 22.29
C CYS A 151 7.97 -0.70 21.09
N GLY A 152 8.43 -0.21 19.96
CA GLY A 152 7.70 -0.11 18.72
C GLY A 152 8.52 -0.64 17.54
N LYS A 153 7.88 -0.77 16.38
CA LYS A 153 8.52 -1.20 15.15
C LYS A 153 8.77 0.00 14.23
N GLN A 154 9.96 0.13 13.66
CA GLN A 154 10.27 1.16 12.68
C GLN A 154 9.26 1.15 11.52
N GLY A 155 8.81 2.34 11.10
CA GLY A 155 7.82 2.48 10.03
C GLY A 155 6.39 2.09 10.41
N ALA A 156 6.12 1.79 11.69
CA ALA A 156 4.77 1.56 12.19
C ALA A 156 4.06 2.91 12.38
N PHE A 157 2.84 3.01 11.84
CA PHE A 157 2.05 4.25 11.86
C PHE A 157 1.67 4.70 13.28
N TYR A 158 1.50 3.76 14.19
CA TYR A 158 1.06 4.01 15.55
C TYR A 158 2.15 4.66 16.43
N ASN A 159 3.43 4.52 16.10
CA ASN A 159 4.51 5.08 16.91
C ASN A 159 4.33 6.58 17.15
N LYS A 160 4.10 7.34 16.07
CA LYS A 160 3.85 8.79 16.18
C LYS A 160 2.60 9.10 17.00
N ILE A 161 1.52 8.36 16.80
CA ILE A 161 0.27 8.55 17.52
C ILE A 161 0.48 8.31 19.02
N VAL A 162 1.17 7.24 19.40
CA VAL A 162 1.42 6.88 20.79
C VAL A 162 2.35 7.90 21.46
N ALA A 163 3.35 8.39 20.75
CA ALA A 163 4.23 9.43 21.27
C ALA A 163 3.49 10.77 21.44
N ASP A 164 2.82 11.26 20.39
CA ASP A 164 2.23 12.60 20.38
C ASP A 164 1.00 12.70 21.31
N ARG A 165 0.13 11.70 21.24
CA ARG A 165 -1.15 11.74 21.98
C ARG A 165 -1.00 11.35 23.45
N TYR A 166 -0.20 10.33 23.70
CA TYR A 166 -0.08 9.73 25.05
C TYR A 166 1.26 10.03 25.74
N GLY A 167 2.18 10.72 25.06
CA GLY A 167 3.45 11.15 25.64
C GLY A 167 4.42 10.00 25.94
N ALA A 168 4.27 8.86 25.28
CA ALA A 168 5.19 7.73 25.43
C ALA A 168 6.54 8.00 24.75
N LYS A 169 7.61 7.41 25.30
CA LYS A 169 8.95 7.46 24.70
C LYS A 169 9.15 6.23 23.82
N ILE A 170 9.00 6.39 22.50
CA ILE A 170 9.11 5.27 21.57
C ILE A 170 10.55 4.84 21.40
N ILE A 171 10.81 3.55 21.63
CA ILE A 171 12.06 2.85 21.28
C ILE A 171 11.74 1.95 20.09
N ALA A 172 12.21 2.33 18.89
CA ALA A 172 11.84 1.67 17.65
C ALA A 172 12.86 0.61 17.23
N PHE A 173 12.40 -0.63 17.04
CA PHE A 173 13.17 -1.77 16.60
C PHE A 173 12.92 -2.07 15.11
N THR A 174 13.87 -2.71 14.44
CA THR A 174 13.75 -3.04 13.03
C THR A 174 12.68 -4.11 12.77
N GLY A 175 12.66 -5.16 13.59
CA GLY A 175 11.76 -6.30 13.45
C GLY A 175 10.77 -6.46 14.61
N ASN A 176 9.78 -7.33 14.41
CA ASN A 176 8.81 -7.67 15.46
C ASN A 176 9.42 -8.57 16.54
N ALA A 177 10.34 -9.45 16.18
CA ALA A 177 11.01 -10.34 17.13
C ALA A 177 11.83 -9.54 18.15
N GLU A 178 12.63 -8.58 17.67
CA GLU A 178 13.42 -7.68 18.51
C GLU A 178 12.55 -6.85 19.44
N ALA A 179 11.50 -6.20 18.91
CA ALA A 179 10.58 -5.40 19.72
C ALA A 179 9.83 -6.21 20.78
N LYS A 180 9.67 -7.53 20.59
CA LYS A 180 9.02 -8.43 21.56
C LYS A 180 9.99 -8.88 22.65
N GLN A 181 11.28 -8.98 22.36
CA GLN A 181 12.31 -9.41 23.32
C GLN A 181 12.76 -8.27 24.25
N ALA A 182 12.63 -7.04 23.80
CA ALA A 182 12.97 -5.84 24.58
C ALA A 182 11.93 -5.48 25.64
#